data_863badd2b4c4641df49ea5fed430fcfc
#
_entry.id   863badd2b4c4641df49ea5fed430fcfc
#
_cell.length_a   1.000
_cell.length_b   1.000
_cell.length_c   1.000
_cell.angle_alpha   90.00
_cell.angle_beta   90.00
_cell.angle_gamma   90.00
#
_symmetry.space_group_name_H-M   'P 1'
#
loop_
_entity.id
_entity.type
_entity.pdbx_description
1 polymer ?
#
loop_
_entity_poly.entity_id
_entity_poly.type
_entity_poly.pdbx_seq_one_letter_code
_entity_poly.pdbx_strand_id
1 'polypeptide(L)'
;MKNSLRKEIVKKREELDEDFRKEYSQDLTDMFLNSETYKTAKVIMSYVSFRGEFDTSIINKQIIEDKKTLLLPKTYEEGVMKAFEVRDLNKLKKNDFGIFEPLETNEKEPDLIIVPGVAFDLEGHRLGFGAGYYDRFLGENSIKTIAFCYDFQVLDVLPKDEHDIPVDEIFYMD
;
A
#
# COMPACT_ATOMS: atom_id res chain seq x y z
N MET A 1 -12.05 19.36 5.69
CA MET A 1 -12.21 18.78 4.33
C MET A 1 -11.52 17.41 4.22
N LYS A 2 -10.20 17.28 4.44
CA LYS A 2 -9.49 15.97 4.40
C LYS A 2 -10.11 14.90 5.33
N ASN A 3 -10.53 15.26 6.54
CA ASN A 3 -11.08 14.29 7.51
C ASN A 3 -12.47 13.78 7.13
N SER A 4 -13.34 14.63 6.56
CA SER A 4 -14.64 14.19 6.06
C SER A 4 -14.53 13.26 4.86
N LEU A 5 -13.62 13.57 3.95
CA LEU A 5 -13.33 12.73 2.78
C LEU A 5 -12.77 11.36 3.21
N ARG A 6 -11.85 11.34 4.19
CA ARG A 6 -11.34 10.06 4.74
C ARG A 6 -12.47 9.19 5.28
N LYS A 7 -13.35 9.76 6.09
CA LYS A 7 -14.48 9.03 6.69
C LYS A 7 -15.42 8.46 5.62
N GLU A 8 -15.73 9.27 4.60
CA GLU A 8 -16.59 8.85 3.50
C GLU A 8 -16.00 7.68 2.73
N ILE A 9 -14.74 7.80 2.29
CA ILE A 9 -14.07 6.77 1.48
C ILE A 9 -13.86 5.48 2.30
N VAL A 10 -13.40 5.59 3.55
CA VAL A 10 -13.21 4.42 4.42
C VAL A 10 -14.53 3.69 4.63
N LYS A 11 -15.64 4.42 4.86
CA LYS A 11 -16.95 3.83 4.97
C LYS A 11 -17.35 3.06 3.71
N LYS A 12 -17.19 3.66 2.54
CA LYS A 12 -17.46 2.98 1.25
C LYS A 12 -16.65 1.69 1.10
N ARG A 13 -15.36 1.71 1.47
CA ARG A 13 -14.50 0.52 1.43
C ARG A 13 -15.00 -0.59 2.36
N GLU A 14 -15.36 -0.24 3.59
CA GLU A 14 -15.82 -1.20 4.60
C GLU A 14 -17.20 -1.80 4.27
N GLU A 15 -18.00 -1.09 3.48
CA GLU A 15 -19.31 -1.54 2.99
C GLU A 15 -19.24 -2.39 1.70
N LEU A 16 -18.07 -2.54 1.09
CA LEU A 16 -17.91 -3.37 -0.09
C LEU A 16 -18.23 -4.84 0.21
N ASP A 17 -18.93 -5.47 -0.71
CA ASP A 17 -19.13 -6.92 -0.68
C ASP A 17 -17.80 -7.66 -0.71
N GLU A 18 -17.67 -8.69 0.12
CA GLU A 18 -16.40 -9.41 0.28
C GLU A 18 -16.01 -10.16 -1.00
N ASP A 19 -16.96 -10.75 -1.71
CA ASP A 19 -16.69 -11.45 -2.96
C ASP A 19 -16.27 -10.48 -4.05
N PHE A 20 -16.93 -9.32 -4.16
CA PHE A 20 -16.53 -8.24 -5.06
C PHE A 20 -15.10 -7.79 -4.77
N ARG A 21 -14.76 -7.55 -3.50
CA ARG A 21 -13.42 -7.10 -3.09
C ARG A 21 -12.35 -8.12 -3.47
N LYS A 22 -12.61 -9.41 -3.26
CA LYS A 22 -11.70 -10.49 -3.63
C LYS A 22 -11.49 -10.58 -5.13
N GLU A 23 -12.56 -10.56 -5.90
CA GLU A 23 -12.50 -10.64 -7.38
C GLU A 23 -11.78 -9.43 -7.97
N TYR A 24 -12.14 -8.22 -7.53
CA TYR A 24 -11.48 -6.99 -7.94
C TYR A 24 -9.97 -7.01 -7.63
N SER A 25 -9.61 -7.41 -6.42
CA SER A 25 -8.21 -7.50 -5.98
C SER A 25 -7.44 -8.57 -6.76
N GLN A 26 -8.08 -9.69 -7.10
CA GLN A 26 -7.47 -10.73 -7.92
C GLN A 26 -7.16 -10.22 -9.34
N ASP A 27 -8.12 -9.56 -9.97
CA ASP A 27 -7.97 -9.04 -11.34
C ASP A 27 -6.85 -8.00 -11.43
N LEU A 28 -6.80 -7.05 -10.50
CA LEU A 28 -5.71 -6.06 -10.43
C LEU A 28 -4.37 -6.72 -10.11
N THR A 29 -4.36 -7.71 -9.24
CA THR A 29 -3.15 -8.46 -8.92
C THR A 29 -2.61 -9.15 -10.18
N ASP A 30 -3.46 -9.81 -10.95
CA ASP A 30 -3.06 -10.47 -12.19
C ASP A 30 -2.46 -9.48 -13.20
N MET A 31 -3.07 -8.31 -13.35
CA MET A 31 -2.53 -7.24 -14.19
C MET A 31 -1.13 -6.82 -13.73
N PHE A 32 -0.95 -6.61 -12.45
CA PHE A 32 0.32 -6.20 -11.86
C PHE A 32 1.41 -7.26 -12.02
N LEU A 33 1.12 -8.51 -11.74
CA LEU A 33 2.07 -9.63 -11.86
C LEU A 33 2.55 -9.82 -13.30
N ASN A 34 1.75 -9.45 -14.30
CA ASN A 34 2.13 -9.48 -15.71
C ASN A 34 2.87 -8.21 -16.19
N SER A 35 2.96 -7.19 -15.38
CA SER A 35 3.63 -5.93 -15.73
C SER A 35 5.15 -6.02 -15.69
N GLU A 36 5.83 -5.20 -16.50
CA GLU A 36 7.29 -5.07 -16.44
C GLU A 36 7.75 -4.52 -15.08
N THR A 37 6.96 -3.68 -14.46
CA THR A 37 7.22 -3.14 -13.12
C THR A 37 7.41 -4.27 -12.09
N TYR A 38 6.52 -5.26 -12.08
CA TYR A 38 6.66 -6.42 -11.19
C TYR A 38 7.82 -7.33 -11.60
N LYS A 39 7.92 -7.64 -12.89
CA LYS A 39 8.94 -8.58 -13.42
C LYS A 39 10.36 -8.11 -13.12
N THR A 40 10.62 -6.82 -13.21
CA THR A 40 11.94 -6.24 -12.98
C THR A 40 12.27 -5.98 -11.51
N ALA A 41 11.26 -5.78 -10.65
CA ALA A 41 11.46 -5.55 -9.23
C ALA A 41 12.00 -6.81 -8.53
N LYS A 42 12.92 -6.61 -7.59
CA LYS A 42 13.54 -7.68 -6.80
C LYS A 42 13.22 -7.61 -5.33
N VAL A 43 13.16 -6.40 -4.79
CA VAL A 43 12.87 -6.12 -3.38
C VAL A 43 11.67 -5.21 -3.31
N ILE A 44 10.52 -5.78 -2.94
CA ILE A 44 9.22 -5.09 -2.99
C ILE A 44 8.71 -4.85 -1.59
N MET A 45 8.50 -3.59 -1.25
CA MET A 45 7.79 -3.22 -0.04
C MET A 45 6.29 -3.16 -0.34
N SER A 46 5.52 -3.93 0.41
CA SER A 46 4.08 -3.98 0.35
C SER A 46 3.48 -3.61 1.70
N TYR A 47 2.22 -3.91 1.92
CA TYR A 47 1.53 -3.74 3.20
C TYR A 47 0.53 -4.87 3.41
N VAL A 48 0.05 -5.04 4.62
CA VAL A 48 -1.06 -5.94 4.94
C VAL A 48 -2.34 -5.13 4.94
N SER A 49 -3.30 -5.52 4.11
CA SER A 49 -4.58 -4.81 3.94
C SER A 49 -5.35 -4.72 5.25
N PHE A 50 -5.92 -3.55 5.50
CA PHE A 50 -6.65 -3.21 6.71
C PHE A 50 -7.88 -2.36 6.38
N ARG A 51 -9.00 -2.57 7.07
CA ARG A 51 -10.23 -1.78 6.93
C ARG A 51 -10.71 -1.63 5.48
N GLY A 52 -10.90 -2.74 4.80
CA GLY A 52 -11.45 -2.75 3.44
C GLY A 52 -10.52 -2.26 2.34
N GLU A 53 -9.23 -2.08 2.63
CA GLU A 53 -8.22 -1.78 1.60
C GLU A 53 -8.20 -2.84 0.50
N PHE A 54 -7.66 -2.46 -0.66
CA PHE A 54 -7.30 -3.44 -1.69
C PHE A 54 -6.56 -4.62 -1.06
N ASP A 55 -6.96 -5.83 -1.37
CA ASP A 55 -6.39 -7.03 -0.75
C ASP A 55 -5.03 -7.38 -1.34
N THR A 56 -3.98 -7.11 -0.57
CA THR A 56 -2.59 -7.39 -0.94
C THR A 56 -2.14 -8.82 -0.61
N SER A 57 -2.99 -9.66 -0.04
CA SER A 57 -2.59 -11.00 0.43
C SER A 57 -2.03 -11.88 -0.68
N ILE A 58 -2.63 -11.83 -1.88
CA ILE A 58 -2.17 -12.61 -3.03
C ILE A 58 -0.82 -12.09 -3.53
N ILE A 59 -0.67 -10.77 -3.65
CA ILE A 59 0.60 -10.14 -4.04
C ILE A 59 1.70 -10.52 -3.05
N ASN A 60 1.46 -10.39 -1.75
CA ASN A 60 2.44 -10.67 -0.72
C ASN A 60 2.92 -12.13 -0.77
N LYS A 61 1.99 -13.05 -0.95
CA LYS A 61 2.30 -14.46 -1.12
C LYS A 61 3.10 -14.73 -2.39
N GLN A 62 2.69 -14.14 -3.51
CA GLN A 62 3.33 -14.34 -4.81
C GLN A 62 4.76 -13.80 -4.85
N ILE A 63 5.03 -12.67 -4.20
CA ILE A 63 6.39 -12.12 -4.08
C ILE A 63 7.33 -13.16 -3.46
N ILE A 64 6.89 -13.82 -2.39
CA ILE A 64 7.68 -14.86 -1.71
C ILE A 64 7.83 -16.11 -2.60
N GLU A 65 6.75 -16.57 -3.24
CA GLU A 65 6.75 -17.74 -4.13
C GLU A 65 7.68 -17.53 -5.34
N ASP A 66 7.72 -16.33 -5.89
CA ASP A 66 8.60 -15.96 -7.01
C ASP A 66 10.06 -15.72 -6.57
N LYS A 67 10.37 -15.99 -5.30
CA LYS A 67 11.71 -15.81 -4.71
C LYS A 67 12.23 -14.38 -4.79
N LYS A 68 11.33 -13.42 -4.85
CA LYS A 68 11.64 -12.01 -4.63
C LYS A 68 11.64 -11.73 -3.12
N THR A 69 12.20 -10.60 -2.72
CA THR A 69 12.18 -10.19 -1.32
C THR A 69 10.92 -9.38 -1.03
N LEU A 70 10.10 -9.84 -0.08
CA LEU A 70 8.98 -9.09 0.46
C LEU A 70 9.45 -8.29 1.67
N LEU A 71 9.20 -6.98 1.65
CA LEU A 71 9.33 -6.12 2.82
C LEU A 71 7.94 -5.67 3.27
N LEU A 72 7.72 -5.65 4.57
CA LEU A 72 6.53 -5.05 5.18
C LEU A 72 6.92 -3.95 6.17
N PRO A 73 6.08 -2.93 6.33
CA PRO A 73 6.39 -1.80 7.20
C PRO A 73 6.14 -2.13 8.66
N LYS A 74 7.01 -1.59 9.51
CA LYS A 74 6.79 -1.47 10.94
C LYS A 74 6.89 -0.01 11.33
N THR A 75 5.90 0.46 12.08
CA THR A 75 5.84 1.87 12.52
C THR A 75 6.37 2.00 13.94
N TYR A 76 7.03 3.13 14.17
CA TYR A 76 7.61 3.53 15.45
C TYR A 76 7.07 4.90 15.85
N GLU A 77 7.43 5.37 17.01
CA GLU A 77 7.10 6.72 17.48
C GLU A 77 7.69 7.79 16.55
N GLU A 78 7.18 9.02 16.67
CA GLU A 78 7.64 10.19 15.91
C GLU A 78 7.53 10.07 14.38
N GLY A 79 6.64 9.20 13.89
CA GLY A 79 6.38 9.03 12.46
C GLY A 79 7.45 8.24 11.71
N VAL A 80 8.30 7.53 12.44
CA VAL A 80 9.33 6.65 11.86
C VAL A 80 8.72 5.36 11.38
N MET A 81 9.09 4.95 10.17
CA MET A 81 8.70 3.67 9.59
C MET A 81 9.93 2.97 9.00
N LYS A 82 10.04 1.67 9.22
CA LYS A 82 11.10 0.85 8.67
C LYS A 82 10.52 -0.35 7.95
N ALA A 83 11.23 -0.85 6.96
CA ALA A 83 10.82 -1.99 6.15
C ALA A 83 11.68 -3.22 6.47
N PHE A 84 11.04 -4.32 6.83
CA PHE A 84 11.72 -5.56 7.21
C PHE A 84 11.34 -6.71 6.29
N GLU A 85 12.32 -7.57 6.00
CA GLU A 85 12.11 -8.77 5.19
C GLU A 85 11.17 -9.76 5.88
N VAL A 86 10.19 -10.24 5.13
CA VAL A 86 9.24 -11.26 5.57
C VAL A 86 9.34 -12.47 4.65
N ARG A 87 9.67 -13.63 5.23
CA ARG A 87 9.73 -14.92 4.51
C ARG A 87 8.55 -15.83 4.84
N ASP A 88 7.90 -15.59 5.97
CA ASP A 88 6.77 -16.37 6.47
C ASP A 88 5.68 -15.41 6.96
N LEU A 89 4.57 -15.32 6.22
CA LEU A 89 3.44 -14.46 6.55
C LEU A 89 2.70 -14.88 7.82
N ASN A 90 2.91 -16.10 8.32
CA ASN A 90 2.31 -16.56 9.57
C ASN A 90 3.05 -16.04 10.83
N LYS A 91 4.20 -15.42 10.66
CA LYS A 91 5.01 -14.87 11.76
C LYS A 91 4.77 -13.39 12.04
N LEU A 92 3.82 -12.76 11.35
CA LEU A 92 3.45 -11.38 11.61
C LEU A 92 2.74 -11.24 12.95
N LYS A 93 2.89 -10.08 13.61
CA LYS A 93 2.24 -9.76 14.88
C LYS A 93 1.35 -8.52 14.72
N LYS A 94 0.18 -8.53 15.34
CA LYS A 94 -0.68 -7.35 15.40
C LYS A 94 -0.09 -6.30 16.35
N ASN A 95 -0.08 -5.05 15.89
CA ASN A 95 0.21 -3.90 16.74
C ASN A 95 -1.05 -3.46 17.53
N ASP A 96 -0.94 -2.39 18.31
CA ASP A 96 -2.04 -1.88 19.13
C ASP A 96 -3.24 -1.37 18.32
N PHE A 97 -3.06 -1.06 17.04
CA PHE A 97 -4.12 -0.66 16.11
C PHE A 97 -4.76 -1.83 15.36
N GLY A 98 -4.32 -3.08 15.62
CA GLY A 98 -4.81 -4.27 14.95
C GLY A 98 -4.20 -4.52 13.57
N ILE A 99 -3.16 -3.81 13.19
CA ILE A 99 -2.45 -3.97 11.92
C ILE A 99 -1.32 -4.98 12.11
N PHE A 100 -1.20 -5.94 11.18
CA PHE A 100 -0.11 -6.89 11.18
C PHE A 100 1.20 -6.24 10.77
N GLU A 101 2.23 -6.43 11.57
CA GLU A 101 3.59 -5.92 11.34
C GLU A 101 4.61 -7.05 11.36
N PRO A 102 5.74 -6.89 10.65
CA PRO A 102 6.83 -7.85 10.66
C PRO A 102 7.58 -7.82 12.00
N LEU A 103 8.28 -8.91 12.28
CA LEU A 103 9.34 -8.92 13.27
C LEU A 103 10.52 -8.08 12.75
N GLU A 104 11.32 -7.56 13.67
CA GLU A 104 12.55 -6.83 13.34
C GLU A 104 13.65 -7.82 12.91
N THR A 105 13.51 -8.29 11.68
CA THR A 105 14.45 -9.22 11.04
C THR A 105 15.53 -8.43 10.27
N ASN A 106 15.60 -8.60 8.95
CA ASN A 106 16.50 -7.85 8.10
C ASN A 106 15.82 -6.59 7.56
N GLU A 107 16.27 -5.43 8.01
CA GLU A 107 15.90 -4.15 7.40
C GLU A 107 16.59 -4.03 6.05
N LYS A 108 15.82 -3.74 5.01
CA LYS A 108 16.31 -3.58 3.63
C LYS A 108 15.66 -2.39 2.95
N GLU A 109 16.32 -1.89 1.92
CA GLU A 109 15.77 -0.88 1.02
C GLU A 109 15.02 -1.54 -0.13
N PRO A 110 13.78 -1.16 -0.43
CA PRO A 110 13.04 -1.67 -1.58
C PRO A 110 13.50 -1.02 -2.89
N ASP A 111 13.27 -1.70 -4.00
CA ASP A 111 13.37 -1.13 -5.35
C ASP A 111 11.99 -0.81 -5.96
N LEU A 112 10.93 -1.25 -5.30
CA LEU A 112 9.53 -0.93 -5.60
C LEU A 112 8.74 -0.84 -4.31
N ILE A 113 7.89 0.17 -4.18
CA ILE A 113 7.00 0.35 -3.03
C ILE A 113 5.55 0.35 -3.48
N ILE A 114 4.74 -0.53 -2.90
CA ILE A 114 3.29 -0.51 -3.00
C ILE A 114 2.77 0.34 -1.86
N VAL A 115 2.20 1.50 -2.17
CA VAL A 115 1.81 2.52 -1.20
C VAL A 115 0.31 2.44 -0.92
N PRO A 116 -0.13 2.27 0.33
CA PRO A 116 -1.55 2.35 0.67
C PRO A 116 -2.04 3.80 0.68
N GLY A 117 -3.33 3.98 0.47
CA GLY A 117 -3.95 5.29 0.55
C GLY A 117 -5.46 5.21 0.68
N VAL A 118 -6.06 6.27 1.20
CA VAL A 118 -7.51 6.40 1.32
C VAL A 118 -8.12 6.88 0.01
N ALA A 119 -7.49 7.84 -0.65
CA ALA A 119 -7.89 8.35 -1.96
C ALA A 119 -6.67 8.80 -2.75
N PHE A 120 -6.83 8.87 -4.06
CA PHE A 120 -5.80 9.28 -5.01
C PHE A 120 -6.39 10.27 -6.01
N ASP A 121 -5.55 11.07 -6.65
CA ASP A 121 -5.96 11.85 -7.82
C ASP A 121 -5.20 11.43 -9.07
N LEU A 122 -5.61 11.97 -10.22
CA LEU A 122 -5.04 11.61 -11.50
C LEU A 122 -3.56 12.03 -11.67
N GLU A 123 -3.06 12.89 -10.79
CA GLU A 123 -1.64 13.29 -10.73
C GLU A 123 -0.81 12.40 -9.80
N GLY A 124 -1.45 11.41 -9.15
CA GLY A 124 -0.78 10.51 -8.22
C GLY A 124 -0.71 11.00 -6.77
N HIS A 125 -1.31 12.15 -6.46
CA HIS A 125 -1.36 12.61 -5.07
C HIS A 125 -2.22 11.66 -4.25
N ARG A 126 -1.89 11.54 -2.96
CA ARG A 126 -2.46 10.54 -2.09
C ARG A 126 -2.98 11.17 -0.79
N LEU A 127 -4.19 10.81 -0.42
CA LEU A 127 -4.74 11.07 0.90
C LEU A 127 -4.49 9.84 1.78
N GLY A 128 -3.59 9.96 2.74
CA GLY A 128 -3.33 8.92 3.74
C GLY A 128 -4.22 9.07 4.98
N PHE A 129 -3.92 8.29 6.02
CA PHE A 129 -4.65 8.35 7.30
C PHE A 129 -4.28 9.56 8.18
N GLY A 130 -3.26 10.31 7.81
CA GLY A 130 -2.88 11.57 8.48
C GLY A 130 -1.64 11.50 9.37
N ALA A 131 -1.06 10.33 9.62
CA ALA A 131 0.15 10.18 10.41
C ALA A 131 1.46 10.54 9.66
N GLY A 132 1.41 10.57 8.33
CA GLY A 132 2.53 10.99 7.49
C GLY A 132 3.70 10.00 7.40
N TYR A 133 3.52 8.74 7.79
CA TYR A 133 4.57 7.72 7.74
C TYR A 133 5.13 7.51 6.33
N TYR A 134 4.26 7.36 5.33
CA TYR A 134 4.67 7.13 3.95
C TYR A 134 5.29 8.37 3.32
N ASP A 135 4.77 9.56 3.58
CA ASP A 135 5.36 10.79 3.02
C ASP A 135 6.78 11.03 3.55
N ARG A 136 7.02 10.75 4.83
CA ARG A 136 8.38 10.80 5.40
C ARG A 136 9.28 9.73 4.81
N PHE A 137 8.81 8.49 4.75
CA PHE A 137 9.57 7.36 4.18
C PHE A 137 9.92 7.60 2.71
N LEU A 138 8.96 8.05 1.90
CA LEU A 138 9.15 8.34 0.48
C LEU A 138 10.05 9.58 0.27
N GLY A 139 10.00 10.56 1.15
CA GLY A 139 10.86 11.76 1.09
C GLY A 139 12.35 11.46 1.26
N GLU A 140 12.68 10.35 1.90
CA GLU A 140 14.06 9.89 2.11
C GLU A 140 14.57 8.96 1.00
N ASN A 141 13.69 8.53 0.08
CA ASN A 141 13.99 7.49 -0.92
C ASN A 141 13.49 7.90 -2.31
N SER A 142 14.34 7.76 -3.32
CA SER A 142 13.98 7.96 -4.74
C SER A 142 13.63 6.63 -5.40
N ILE A 143 12.62 5.94 -4.88
CA ILE A 143 12.22 4.60 -5.29
C ILE A 143 10.90 4.67 -6.04
N LYS A 144 10.73 3.81 -7.06
CA LYS A 144 9.47 3.71 -7.80
C LYS A 144 8.32 3.31 -6.86
N THR A 145 7.21 4.02 -6.99
CA THR A 145 6.02 3.81 -6.19
C THR A 145 4.81 3.49 -7.05
N ILE A 146 4.01 2.54 -6.60
CA ILE A 146 2.71 2.23 -7.19
C ILE A 146 1.65 2.15 -6.09
N ALA A 147 0.39 2.26 -6.47
CA ALA A 147 -0.74 2.08 -5.57
C ALA A 147 -1.83 1.26 -6.24
N PHE A 148 -2.61 0.56 -5.42
CA PHE A 148 -3.83 -0.13 -5.82
C PHE A 148 -5.02 0.49 -5.11
N CYS A 149 -6.11 0.71 -5.83
CA CYS A 149 -7.33 1.24 -5.22
C CYS A 149 -8.57 0.84 -6.03
N TYR A 150 -9.73 1.06 -5.43
CA TYR A 150 -11.01 0.96 -6.14
C TYR A 150 -11.25 2.24 -6.95
N ASP A 151 -12.09 2.18 -7.97
CA ASP A 151 -12.39 3.31 -8.84
C ASP A 151 -12.88 4.55 -8.06
N PHE A 152 -13.77 4.36 -7.07
CA PHE A 152 -14.29 5.46 -6.26
C PHE A 152 -13.24 6.15 -5.35
N GLN A 153 -12.04 5.59 -5.25
CA GLN A 153 -10.93 6.22 -4.53
C GLN A 153 -10.12 7.17 -5.44
N VAL A 154 -10.35 7.14 -6.75
CA VAL A 154 -9.68 8.03 -7.71
C VAL A 154 -10.55 9.26 -7.94
N LEU A 155 -10.05 10.42 -7.56
CA LEU A 155 -10.74 11.71 -7.65
C LEU A 155 -10.03 12.60 -8.67
N ASP A 156 -10.73 13.58 -9.19
CA ASP A 156 -10.12 14.53 -10.13
C ASP A 156 -8.98 15.33 -9.50
N VAL A 157 -9.20 15.80 -8.28
CA VAL A 157 -8.23 16.60 -7.52
C VAL A 157 -8.36 16.30 -6.03
N LEU A 158 -7.23 16.12 -5.37
CA LEU A 158 -7.14 16.02 -3.90
C LEU A 158 -6.63 17.32 -3.28
N PRO A 159 -7.10 17.65 -2.06
CA PRO A 159 -6.43 18.66 -1.26
C PRO A 159 -5.03 18.15 -0.88
N LYS A 160 -4.00 18.85 -1.33
CA LYS A 160 -2.59 18.48 -1.14
C LYS A 160 -1.84 19.48 -0.28
N ASP A 161 -0.80 19.01 0.39
CA ASP A 161 0.16 19.81 1.15
C ASP A 161 1.53 19.78 0.47
N GLU A 162 2.42 20.71 0.84
CA GLU A 162 3.76 20.84 0.23
C GLU A 162 4.64 19.58 0.39
N HIS A 163 4.38 18.80 1.42
CA HIS A 163 5.16 17.60 1.75
C HIS A 163 4.55 16.30 1.21
N ASP A 164 3.40 16.37 0.53
CA ASP A 164 2.76 15.20 -0.05
C ASP A 164 3.56 14.71 -1.26
N ILE A 165 3.98 13.45 -1.24
CA ILE A 165 4.75 12.81 -2.32
C ILE A 165 3.78 11.99 -3.19
N PRO A 166 3.62 12.33 -4.49
CA PRO A 166 2.77 11.55 -5.38
C PRO A 166 3.36 10.17 -5.68
N VAL A 167 2.48 9.18 -5.94
CA VAL A 167 2.89 7.88 -6.47
C VAL A 167 3.10 7.96 -7.98
N ASP A 168 3.98 7.10 -8.50
CA ASP A 168 4.32 7.10 -9.92
C ASP A 168 3.20 6.49 -10.79
N GLU A 169 2.50 5.49 -10.27
CA GLU A 169 1.47 4.76 -11.01
C GLU A 169 0.35 4.28 -10.08
N ILE A 170 -0.89 4.31 -10.57
CA ILE A 170 -2.07 3.82 -9.83
C ILE A 170 -2.74 2.73 -10.66
N PHE A 171 -2.94 1.56 -10.05
CA PHE A 171 -3.69 0.45 -10.62
C PHE A 171 -5.13 0.46 -10.09
N TYR A 172 -6.08 0.62 -11.00
CA TYR A 172 -7.52 0.55 -10.71
C TYR A 172 -8.29 0.16 -11.97
N MET A 173 -9.52 -0.30 -11.79
CA MET A 173 -10.44 -0.62 -12.89
C MET A 173 -11.75 0.15 -12.68
N ASP A 174 -12.33 0.60 -13.78
CA ASP A 174 -13.64 1.26 -13.77
C ASP A 174 -14.78 0.26 -13.45
#